data_6309f9b9ae8fd7dee2076249fd4a40a0
#
_entry.id   6309f9b9ae8fd7dee2076249fd4a40a0
#
_cell.length_a   1.000
_cell.length_b   1.000
_cell.length_c   1.000
_cell.angle_alpha   90.00
_cell.angle_beta   90.00
_cell.angle_gamma   90.00
#
_symmetry.space_group_name_H-M   'P 1'
#
loop_
_entity.id
_entity.type
_entity.pdbx_description
1 polymer ?
#
loop_
_entity_poly.entity_id
_entity_poly.type
_entity_poly.pdbx_seq_one_letter_code
_entity_poly.pdbx_strand_id
1 'polypeptide(L)'
;MSIKKNFLYNILLNISNIAFPIITIPYVSRILGVDQIGEFSFVTTLVEYFVLFAALGKTLFGSREIAKLKDNKRSCNRLFNRLFTINIISSIFVSFIFLLSLFGIQQLTEIRCLLFIAGIPLYFSALDINWF
;
A
#
# COMPACT_ATOMS: atom_id res chain seq x y z
N MET A 1 14.79 22.37 -14.32
CA MET A 1 15.63 21.48 -13.47
C MET A 1 16.46 20.60 -14.38
N SER A 2 17.78 20.44 -14.11
CA SER A 2 18.65 19.67 -15.02
C SER A 2 18.36 18.17 -14.90
N ILE A 3 18.19 17.48 -16.02
CA ILE A 3 17.99 16.02 -16.13
C ILE A 3 19.04 15.27 -15.32
N LYS A 4 20.27 15.74 -15.30
CA LYS A 4 21.38 15.17 -14.53
C LYS A 4 21.12 15.18 -13.01
N LYS A 5 20.51 16.23 -12.47
CA LYS A 5 20.16 16.31 -11.04
C LYS A 5 19.07 15.31 -10.67
N ASN A 6 18.01 15.21 -11.49
CA ASN A 6 16.94 14.26 -11.26
C ASN A 6 17.45 12.80 -11.33
N PHE A 7 18.34 12.51 -12.25
CA PHE A 7 18.98 11.20 -12.37
C PHE A 7 19.81 10.86 -11.13
N LEU A 8 20.61 11.80 -10.63
CA LEU A 8 21.40 11.60 -9.42
C LEU A 8 20.53 11.38 -8.17
N TYR A 9 19.45 12.16 -8.02
CA TYR A 9 18.50 11.96 -6.92
C TYR A 9 17.79 10.60 -6.98
N ASN A 10 17.40 10.14 -8.16
CA ASN A 10 16.81 8.81 -8.33
C ASN A 10 17.80 7.69 -7.98
N ILE A 11 19.06 7.82 -8.34
CA ILE A 11 20.11 6.85 -7.94
C ILE A 11 20.25 6.83 -6.42
N LEU A 12 20.39 8.00 -5.79
CA LEU A 12 20.50 8.11 -4.33
C LEU A 12 19.30 7.49 -3.61
N LEU A 13 18.10 7.77 -4.08
CA LEU A 13 16.87 7.18 -3.53
C LEU A 13 16.87 5.65 -3.66
N ASN A 14 17.22 5.12 -4.82
CA ASN A 14 17.28 3.67 -5.04
C ASN A 14 18.35 3.00 -4.17
N ILE A 15 19.53 3.60 -4.06
CA ILE A 15 20.59 3.11 -3.19
C ILE A 15 20.12 3.11 -1.73
N SER A 16 19.50 4.18 -1.27
CA SER A 16 18.99 4.29 0.09
C SER A 16 17.91 3.25 0.38
N ASN A 17 17.00 3.01 -0.56
CA ASN A 17 15.93 2.02 -0.43
C ASN A 17 16.46 0.58 -0.32
N ILE A 18 17.62 0.30 -0.88
CA ILE A 18 18.27 -1.02 -0.80
C ILE A 18 19.19 -1.09 0.43
N ALA A 19 19.97 -0.05 0.69
CA ALA A 19 20.94 -0.05 1.77
C ALA A 19 20.28 -0.04 3.16
N PHE A 20 19.17 0.68 3.30
CA PHE A 20 18.46 0.77 4.57
C PHE A 20 17.95 -0.59 5.08
N PRO A 21 17.23 -1.41 4.30
CA PRO A 21 16.83 -2.75 4.74
C PRO A 21 18.02 -3.69 5.02
N ILE A 22 19.08 -3.62 4.21
CA ILE A 22 20.27 -4.47 4.40
C ILE A 22 20.92 -4.23 5.78
N ILE A 23 20.93 -3.01 6.26
CA ILE A 23 21.48 -2.67 7.57
C ILE A 23 20.45 -2.94 8.67
N THR A 24 19.19 -2.58 8.45
CA THR A 24 18.15 -2.63 9.47
C THR A 24 17.71 -4.06 9.79
N ILE A 25 17.54 -4.93 8.78
CA ILE A 25 17.03 -6.27 8.97
C ILE A 25 17.94 -7.11 9.90
N PRO A 26 19.27 -7.19 9.70
CA PRO A 26 20.14 -7.94 10.60
C PRO A 26 20.16 -7.38 12.02
N TYR A 27 20.06 -6.07 12.18
CA TYR A 27 20.02 -5.43 13.50
C TYR A 27 18.71 -5.78 14.23
N VAL A 28 17.59 -5.60 13.57
CA VAL A 28 16.26 -5.90 14.11
C VAL A 28 16.12 -7.39 14.44
N SER A 29 16.64 -8.30 13.58
CA SER A 29 16.57 -9.74 13.81
C SER A 29 17.35 -10.20 15.03
N ARG A 30 18.43 -9.52 15.37
CA ARG A 30 19.20 -9.81 16.59
C ARG A 30 18.49 -9.38 17.87
N ILE A 31 17.70 -8.30 17.81
CA ILE A 31 17.01 -7.74 18.98
C ILE A 31 15.67 -8.45 19.23
N LEU A 32 14.86 -8.62 18.18
CA LEU A 32 13.52 -9.19 18.30
C LEU A 32 13.52 -10.74 18.35
N GLY A 33 14.51 -11.37 17.74
CA GLY A 33 14.50 -12.81 17.57
C GLY A 33 13.69 -13.27 16.35
N VAL A 34 13.83 -14.54 16.01
CA VAL A 34 13.27 -15.12 14.77
C VAL A 34 11.74 -15.18 14.82
N ASP A 35 11.16 -15.50 15.99
CA ASP A 35 9.73 -15.69 16.16
C ASP A 35 8.95 -14.37 15.94
N GLN A 36 9.41 -13.28 16.54
CA GLN A 36 8.76 -11.97 16.40
C GLN A 36 8.89 -11.40 14.99
N ILE A 37 9.99 -11.68 14.30
CA ILE A 37 10.13 -11.32 12.88
C ILE A 37 9.19 -12.15 12.01
N GLY A 38 9.00 -13.41 12.33
CA GLY A 38 8.02 -14.28 11.68
C GLY A 38 6.61 -13.74 11.81
N GLU A 39 6.20 -13.36 13.01
CA GLU A 39 4.89 -12.74 13.27
C GLU A 39 4.73 -11.42 12.50
N PHE A 40 5.71 -10.55 12.58
CA PHE A 40 5.68 -9.27 11.87
C PHE A 40 5.57 -9.47 10.35
N SER A 41 6.36 -10.37 9.79
CA SER A 41 6.34 -10.69 8.36
C SER A 41 5.01 -11.28 7.93
N PHE A 42 4.43 -12.16 8.73
CA PHE A 42 3.11 -12.74 8.48
C PHE A 42 2.03 -11.66 8.46
N VAL A 43 2.01 -10.81 9.48
CA VAL A 43 1.03 -9.70 9.61
C VAL A 43 1.15 -8.74 8.43
N THR A 44 2.38 -8.34 8.09
CA THR A 44 2.62 -7.40 6.99
C THR A 44 2.16 -7.99 5.66
N THR A 45 2.52 -9.24 5.38
CA THR A 45 2.12 -9.94 4.15
C THR A 45 0.61 -10.07 4.05
N LEU A 46 -0.05 -10.40 5.16
CA LEU A 46 -1.51 -10.51 5.19
C LEU A 46 -2.18 -9.19 4.87
N VAL A 47 -1.73 -8.10 5.48
CA VAL A 47 -2.24 -6.74 5.20
C VAL A 47 -1.97 -6.35 3.74
N GLU A 48 -0.79 -6.64 3.20
CA GLU A 48 -0.44 -6.36 1.80
C GLU A 48 -1.37 -7.04 0.82
N TYR A 49 -1.80 -8.29 1.08
CA TYR A 49 -2.82 -8.95 0.27
C TYR A 49 -4.13 -8.18 0.27
N PHE A 50 -4.61 -7.73 1.43
CA PHE A 50 -5.83 -6.93 1.50
C PHE A 50 -5.69 -5.59 0.77
N VAL A 51 -4.55 -4.92 0.90
CA VAL A 51 -4.25 -3.68 0.17
C VAL A 51 -4.25 -3.93 -1.35
N LEU A 52 -3.67 -5.03 -1.80
CA LEU A 52 -3.66 -5.42 -3.21
C LEU A 52 -5.07 -5.66 -3.75
N PHE A 53 -5.94 -6.34 -2.99
CA PHE A 53 -7.34 -6.50 -3.33
C PHE A 53 -8.10 -5.17 -3.32
N ALA A 54 -7.83 -4.28 -2.37
CA ALA A 54 -8.41 -2.94 -2.34
C ALA A 54 -8.00 -2.11 -3.56
N ALA A 55 -6.76 -2.24 -4.00
CA ALA A 55 -6.24 -1.53 -5.18
C ALA A 55 -6.87 -2.00 -6.50
N LEU A 56 -7.23 -3.27 -6.67
CA LEU A 56 -7.89 -3.86 -7.86
C LEU A 56 -7.25 -3.45 -9.20
N GLY A 57 -5.95 -3.20 -9.24
CA GLY A 57 -5.26 -2.75 -10.46
C GLY A 57 -5.64 -1.35 -10.96
N LYS A 58 -6.39 -0.58 -10.16
CA LYS A 58 -6.88 0.78 -10.52
C LYS A 58 -5.77 1.74 -10.90
N THR A 59 -4.62 1.60 -10.26
CA THR A 59 -3.46 2.49 -10.50
C THR A 59 -2.97 2.39 -11.95
N LEU A 60 -2.82 1.17 -12.48
CA LEU A 60 -2.41 0.93 -13.87
C LEU A 60 -3.48 1.32 -14.87
N PHE A 61 -4.74 1.00 -14.58
CA PHE A 61 -5.86 1.36 -15.45
C PHE A 61 -6.07 2.87 -15.46
N GLY A 62 -6.10 3.50 -14.28
CA GLY A 62 -6.33 4.93 -14.14
C GLY A 62 -5.27 5.76 -14.87
N SER A 63 -4.00 5.47 -14.68
CA SER A 63 -2.91 6.21 -15.35
C SER A 63 -2.96 6.08 -16.87
N ARG A 64 -3.31 4.91 -17.41
CA ARG A 64 -3.46 4.70 -18.85
C ARG A 64 -4.64 5.47 -19.45
N GLU A 65 -5.80 5.43 -18.80
CA GLU A 65 -7.00 6.11 -19.30
C GLU A 65 -6.90 7.62 -19.17
N ILE A 66 -6.32 8.13 -18.08
CA ILE A 66 -6.06 9.56 -17.92
C ILE A 66 -5.09 10.06 -18.99
N ALA A 67 -4.04 9.30 -19.29
CA ALA A 67 -3.10 9.65 -20.35
C ALA A 67 -3.76 9.78 -21.74
N LYS A 68 -4.76 8.95 -22.04
CA LYS A 68 -5.54 9.04 -23.29
C LYS A 68 -6.45 10.28 -23.35
N LEU A 69 -6.94 10.75 -22.21
CA LEU A 69 -7.90 11.84 -22.10
C LEU A 69 -7.25 13.20 -21.78
N LYS A 70 -5.93 13.29 -21.86
CA LYS A 70 -5.15 14.47 -21.47
C LYS A 70 -5.62 15.78 -22.13
N ASP A 71 -6.15 15.69 -23.34
CA ASP A 71 -6.61 16.87 -24.11
C ASP A 71 -8.03 17.33 -23.74
N ASN A 72 -8.79 16.51 -22.99
CA ASN A 72 -10.18 16.81 -22.63
C ASN A 72 -10.39 16.81 -21.12
N LYS A 73 -10.20 17.97 -20.47
CA LYS A 73 -10.33 18.15 -19.02
C LYS A 73 -11.66 17.69 -18.44
N ARG A 74 -12.78 17.85 -19.17
CA ARG A 74 -14.11 17.41 -18.70
C ARG A 74 -14.21 15.88 -18.61
N SER A 75 -13.70 15.19 -19.61
CA SER A 75 -13.70 13.72 -19.66
C SER A 75 -12.73 13.15 -18.61
N CYS A 76 -11.58 13.78 -18.43
CA CYS A 76 -10.61 13.43 -17.41
C CYS A 76 -11.20 13.55 -15.99
N ASN A 77 -11.86 14.68 -15.66
CA ASN A 77 -12.51 14.88 -14.37
C ASN A 77 -13.62 13.84 -14.09
N ARG A 78 -14.41 13.53 -15.11
CA ARG A 78 -15.49 12.53 -14.97
C ARG A 78 -14.94 11.14 -14.72
N LEU A 79 -13.86 10.78 -15.41
CA LEU A 79 -13.17 9.52 -15.23
C LEU A 79 -12.54 9.44 -13.84
N PHE A 80 -11.87 10.48 -13.41
CA PHE A 80 -11.30 10.59 -12.08
C PHE A 80 -12.34 10.37 -10.98
N ASN A 81 -13.47 11.07 -11.03
CA ASN A 81 -14.54 10.91 -10.04
C ASN A 81 -15.09 9.47 -10.02
N ARG A 82 -15.24 8.83 -11.18
CA ARG A 82 -15.68 7.41 -11.24
C ARG A 82 -14.68 6.47 -10.59
N LEU A 83 -13.40 6.62 -10.91
CA LEU A 83 -12.34 5.79 -10.35
C LEU A 83 -12.19 6.02 -8.84
N PHE A 84 -12.32 7.26 -8.40
CA PHE A 84 -12.31 7.62 -6.99
C PHE A 84 -13.46 6.99 -6.22
N THR A 85 -14.68 7.04 -6.76
CA THR A 85 -15.86 6.40 -6.16
C THR A 85 -15.66 4.88 -6.04
N ILE A 86 -15.18 4.23 -7.11
CA ILE A 86 -14.87 2.80 -7.09
C ILE A 86 -13.80 2.49 -6.05
N ASN A 87 -12.79 3.34 -5.92
CA ASN A 87 -11.73 3.18 -4.92
C ASN A 87 -12.28 3.20 -3.50
N ILE A 88 -13.10 4.18 -3.17
CA ILE A 88 -13.73 4.30 -1.85
C ILE A 88 -14.57 3.06 -1.53
N ILE A 89 -15.45 2.66 -2.44
CA ILE A 89 -16.34 1.50 -2.24
C ILE A 89 -15.53 0.22 -2.04
N SER A 90 -14.54 -0.02 -2.90
CA SER A 90 -13.65 -1.18 -2.80
C SER A 90 -12.86 -1.20 -1.49
N SER A 91 -12.29 -0.06 -1.08
CA SER A 91 -11.51 0.04 0.15
C SER A 91 -12.37 -0.17 1.39
N ILE A 92 -13.59 0.38 1.42
CA ILE A 92 -14.53 0.16 2.53
C ILE A 92 -14.91 -1.33 2.61
N PHE A 93 -15.21 -1.95 1.46
CA PHE A 93 -15.60 -3.36 1.42
C PHE A 93 -14.47 -4.28 1.89
N VAL A 94 -13.25 -4.07 1.40
CA VAL A 94 -12.08 -4.85 1.80
C VAL A 94 -11.72 -4.60 3.27
N SER A 95 -11.79 -3.36 3.74
CA SER A 95 -11.59 -3.02 5.15
C SER A 95 -12.60 -3.71 6.07
N PHE A 96 -13.85 -3.80 5.64
CA PHE A 96 -14.88 -4.50 6.39
C PHE A 96 -14.59 -6.01 6.49
N ILE A 97 -14.18 -6.64 5.37
CA ILE A 97 -13.77 -8.06 5.36
C ILE A 97 -12.55 -8.27 6.28
N PHE A 98 -11.57 -7.37 6.23
CA PHE A 98 -10.40 -7.43 7.09
C PHE A 98 -10.79 -7.38 8.57
N LEU A 99 -11.66 -6.46 8.97
CA LEU A 99 -12.18 -6.37 10.34
C LEU A 99 -12.91 -7.64 10.74
N LEU A 100 -13.78 -8.19 9.89
CA LEU A 100 -14.46 -9.45 10.16
C LEU A 100 -13.47 -10.61 10.37
N SER A 101 -12.39 -10.67 9.59
CA SER A 101 -11.37 -11.70 9.73
C SER A 101 -10.65 -11.63 11.08
N LEU A 102 -10.45 -10.43 11.64
CA LEU A 102 -9.84 -10.24 12.96
C LEU A 102 -10.70 -10.77 14.11
N PHE A 103 -12.02 -10.72 13.96
CA PHE A 103 -12.95 -11.21 14.98
C PHE A 103 -13.31 -12.68 14.79
N GLY A 104 -13.31 -13.18 13.55
CA GLY A 104 -13.73 -14.55 13.23
C GLY A 104 -12.65 -15.61 13.46
N ILE A 105 -11.37 -15.25 13.42
CA ILE A 105 -10.27 -16.20 13.51
C ILE A 105 -9.62 -16.13 14.90
N GLN A 106 -9.88 -17.14 15.72
CA GLN A 106 -9.32 -17.21 17.08
C GLN A 106 -7.79 -17.25 17.13
N GLN A 107 -7.15 -17.83 16.12
CA GLN A 107 -5.68 -17.89 16.01
C GLN A 107 -5.01 -16.51 15.90
N LEU A 108 -5.74 -15.50 15.46
CA LEU A 108 -5.24 -14.12 15.34
C LEU A 108 -5.38 -13.31 16.63
N THR A 109 -5.90 -13.91 17.71
CA THR A 109 -6.21 -13.18 18.94
C THR A 109 -4.96 -12.59 19.60
N GLU A 110 -3.86 -13.32 19.60
CA GLU A 110 -2.59 -12.88 20.20
C GLU A 110 -1.94 -11.72 19.42
N ILE A 111 -2.07 -11.72 18.10
CA ILE A 111 -1.48 -10.71 17.22
C ILE A 111 -2.47 -9.64 16.75
N ARG A 112 -3.69 -9.59 17.34
CA ARG A 112 -4.73 -8.60 16.94
C ARG A 112 -4.26 -7.16 17.02
N CYS A 113 -3.59 -6.80 18.10
CA CYS A 113 -3.07 -5.43 18.27
C CYS A 113 -2.10 -5.06 17.14
N LEU A 114 -1.24 -5.99 16.78
CA LEU A 114 -0.25 -5.81 15.71
C LEU A 114 -0.93 -5.71 14.34
N LEU A 115 -1.98 -6.53 14.10
CA LEU A 115 -2.79 -6.46 12.89
C LEU A 115 -3.58 -5.16 12.77
N PHE A 116 -4.13 -4.63 13.87
CA PHE A 116 -4.79 -3.32 13.86
C PHE A 116 -3.84 -2.19 13.47
N ILE A 117 -2.63 -2.19 14.03
CA ILE A 117 -1.61 -1.18 13.73
C ILE A 117 -1.13 -1.33 12.29
N ALA A 118 -0.82 -2.56 11.86
CA ALA A 118 -0.38 -2.85 10.50
C ALA A 118 -1.49 -2.58 9.46
N GLY A 119 -2.76 -2.65 9.85
CA GLY A 119 -3.91 -2.36 9.00
C GLY A 119 -4.14 -0.87 8.71
N ILE A 120 -3.44 0.05 9.39
CA ILE A 120 -3.58 1.50 9.17
C ILE A 120 -3.46 1.88 7.69
N PRO A 121 -2.47 1.41 6.91
CA PRO A 121 -2.36 1.70 5.49
C PRO A 121 -3.59 1.25 4.68
N LEU A 122 -4.25 0.14 5.09
CA LEU A 122 -5.46 -0.34 4.43
C LEU A 122 -6.61 0.66 4.57
N TYR A 123 -6.80 1.23 5.76
CA TYR A 123 -7.85 2.25 5.99
C TYR A 123 -7.58 3.53 5.20
N PHE A 124 -6.31 3.92 5.06
CA PHE A 124 -5.91 5.08 4.26
C PHE A 124 -5.82 4.79 2.76
N SER A 125 -5.88 3.53 2.32
CA SER A 125 -5.82 3.16 0.90
C SER A 125 -6.97 3.75 0.07
N ALA A 126 -8.10 4.09 0.72
CA ALA A 126 -9.20 4.83 0.10
C ALA A 126 -8.79 6.24 -0.36
N LEU A 127 -7.85 6.86 0.35
CA LEU A 127 -7.33 8.21 0.07
C LEU A 127 -6.07 8.18 -0.80
N ASP A 128 -5.55 6.99 -1.09
CA ASP A 128 -4.35 6.83 -1.89
C ASP A 128 -4.64 7.11 -3.37
N ILE A 129 -4.36 8.36 -3.76
CA ILE A 129 -4.54 8.89 -5.12
C ILE A 129 -3.16 9.07 -5.76
N ASN A 130 -2.29 8.09 -5.64
CA ASN A 130 -0.93 8.12 -6.19
C ASN A 130 -0.91 7.95 -7.72
N TRP A 131 -1.59 8.82 -8.45
CA TRP A 131 -1.63 8.71 -9.91
C TRP A 131 -1.06 9.93 -10.63
N PHE A 132 -0.48 10.86 -9.92
CA PHE A 132 0.12 12.08 -10.47
C PHE A 132 1.57 12.25 -10.05
#